data_365651927223bbcf1d14c215db37c2f6
#
_entry.id   365651927223bbcf1d14c215db37c2f6
#
_cell.length_a   1.000
_cell.length_b   1.000
_cell.length_c   1.000
_cell.angle_alpha   90.00
_cell.angle_beta   90.00
_cell.angle_gamma   90.00
#
_symmetry.space_group_name_H-M   'P 1'
#
loop_
_entity.id
_entity.type
_entity.pdbx_description
1 polymer ?
#
loop_
_entity_poly.entity_id
_entity_poly.type
_entity_poly.pdbx_seq_one_letter_code
_entity_poly.pdbx_strand_id
1 'polypeptide(L)'
;MILTGRRVGAAEAYFLGLCDRLIEVTPEEAQKEGVARNMVLSEAVKLAREICEGGPIAIKAALAAVEGCASGEKAENAAYDIVVKTQDRDEALLAFREKRKPEFKGR
;
A
#
# COMPACT_ATOMS: atom_id res chain seq x y z
N MET A 1 -11.88 16.25 -13.57
CA MET A 1 -10.99 15.37 -14.33
C MET A 1 -11.78 14.40 -15.18
N ILE A 2 -12.50 13.44 -14.63
CA ILE A 2 -13.23 12.43 -15.42
C ILE A 2 -14.20 13.08 -16.41
N LEU A 3 -15.03 14.02 -15.95
CA LEU A 3 -16.03 14.66 -16.80
C LEU A 3 -15.48 15.75 -17.74
N THR A 4 -14.35 16.37 -17.40
CA THR A 4 -13.82 17.49 -18.18
C THR A 4 -12.63 17.10 -19.07
N GLY A 5 -12.07 15.91 -18.91
CA GLY A 5 -10.86 15.46 -19.62
C GLY A 5 -9.60 16.30 -19.30
N ARG A 6 -9.65 17.13 -18.26
CA ARG A 6 -8.54 18.03 -17.90
C ARG A 6 -7.31 17.22 -17.46
N ARG A 7 -6.15 17.58 -17.98
CA ARG A 7 -4.87 17.04 -17.50
C ARG A 7 -4.46 17.76 -16.21
N VAL A 8 -3.88 17.02 -15.29
CA VAL A 8 -3.33 17.54 -14.02
C VAL A 8 -1.84 17.23 -13.94
N GLY A 9 -1.06 18.13 -13.37
CA GLY A 9 0.35 17.90 -13.07
C GLY A 9 0.53 17.03 -11.83
N ALA A 10 1.76 16.53 -11.60
CA ALA A 10 2.07 15.62 -10.50
C ALA A 10 1.76 16.23 -9.12
N ALA A 11 2.13 17.49 -8.89
CA ALA A 11 1.85 18.18 -7.62
C ALA A 11 0.35 18.34 -7.36
N GLU A 12 -0.43 18.69 -8.38
CA GLU A 12 -1.90 18.78 -8.25
C GLU A 12 -2.52 17.39 -8.03
N ALA A 13 -2.01 16.35 -8.71
CA ALA A 13 -2.46 14.99 -8.53
C ALA A 13 -2.24 14.49 -7.09
N TYR A 14 -1.08 14.81 -6.52
CA TYR A 14 -0.75 14.51 -5.13
C TYR A 14 -1.68 15.26 -4.16
N PHE A 15 -1.87 16.58 -4.37
CA PHE A 15 -2.77 17.39 -3.54
C PHE A 15 -4.23 16.87 -3.58
N LEU A 16 -4.68 16.37 -4.73
CA LEU A 16 -6.02 15.82 -4.93
C LEU A 16 -6.15 14.34 -4.45
N GLY A 17 -5.10 13.74 -3.91
CA GLY A 17 -5.11 12.33 -3.47
C GLY A 17 -5.21 11.31 -4.61
N LEU A 18 -4.76 11.67 -5.81
CA LEU A 18 -4.73 10.77 -6.98
C LEU A 18 -3.45 9.91 -7.02
N CYS A 19 -2.44 10.29 -6.26
CA CYS A 19 -1.25 9.51 -6.01
C CYS A 19 -0.81 9.68 -4.56
N ASP A 20 -0.21 8.64 -4.01
CA ASP A 20 0.15 8.57 -2.58
C ASP A 20 1.51 9.18 -2.29
N ARG A 21 2.37 9.28 -3.30
CA ARG A 21 3.73 9.84 -3.17
C ARG A 21 4.06 10.73 -4.34
N LEU A 22 4.75 11.82 -4.06
CA LEU A 22 5.29 12.75 -5.04
C LEU A 22 6.82 12.70 -4.97
N ILE A 23 7.46 12.53 -6.12
CA ILE A 23 8.91 12.56 -6.23
C ILE A 23 9.31 13.88 -6.87
N GLU A 24 10.08 14.67 -6.15
CA GLU A 24 10.67 15.89 -6.68
C GLU A 24 11.92 15.53 -7.48
N VAL A 25 11.98 16.02 -8.70
CA VAL A 25 13.09 15.82 -9.64
C VAL A 25 13.64 17.19 -9.99
N THR A 26 14.93 17.39 -9.86
CA THR A 26 15.57 18.64 -10.25
C THR A 26 15.53 18.83 -11.77
N PRO A 27 15.59 20.07 -12.29
CA PRO A 27 15.63 20.30 -13.73
C PRO A 27 16.79 19.60 -14.45
N GLU A 28 17.93 19.43 -13.78
CA GLU A 28 19.10 18.73 -14.30
C GLU A 28 18.88 17.22 -14.40
N GLU A 29 18.22 16.63 -13.38
CA GLU A 29 17.86 15.21 -13.39
C GLU A 29 16.76 14.90 -14.40
N ALA A 30 15.81 15.82 -14.59
CA ALA A 30 14.73 15.67 -15.56
C ALA A 30 15.23 15.66 -17.01
N GLN A 31 16.35 16.32 -17.31
CA GLN A 31 16.98 16.31 -18.64
C GLN A 31 17.73 15.00 -18.95
N LYS A 32 18.08 14.21 -17.94
CA LYS A 32 18.77 12.94 -18.15
C LYS A 32 17.77 11.86 -18.47
N GLU A 33 17.95 11.16 -19.58
CA GLU A 33 17.07 10.09 -20.02
C GLU A 33 16.94 9.00 -18.95
N GLY A 34 15.72 8.66 -18.60
CA GLY A 34 15.39 7.58 -17.67
C GLY A 34 15.55 7.91 -16.18
N VAL A 35 16.21 9.00 -15.79
CA VAL A 35 16.49 9.30 -14.35
C VAL A 35 15.18 9.50 -13.59
N ALA A 36 14.30 10.38 -14.02
CA ALA A 36 13.01 10.62 -13.36
C ALA A 36 12.18 9.34 -13.25
N ARG A 37 12.13 8.53 -14.30
CA ARG A 37 11.44 7.24 -14.31
C ARG A 37 12.02 6.27 -13.28
N ASN A 38 13.34 6.18 -13.18
CA ASN A 38 14.00 5.28 -12.24
C ASN A 38 13.79 5.73 -10.78
N MET A 39 13.76 7.03 -10.51
CA MET A 39 13.45 7.57 -9.18
C MET A 39 12.02 7.19 -8.76
N VAL A 40 11.04 7.39 -9.64
CA VAL A 40 9.65 7.00 -9.38
C VAL A 40 9.52 5.48 -9.17
N LEU A 41 10.18 4.68 -10.02
CA LEU A 41 10.17 3.21 -9.88
C LEU A 41 10.79 2.77 -8.56
N SER A 42 11.91 3.37 -8.18
CA SER A 42 12.58 3.08 -6.90
C SER A 42 11.65 3.34 -5.71
N GLU A 43 10.91 4.44 -5.72
CA GLU A 43 9.97 4.76 -4.66
C GLU A 43 8.76 3.83 -4.64
N ALA A 44 8.24 3.47 -5.81
CA ALA A 44 7.17 2.49 -5.92
C ALA A 44 7.58 1.11 -5.38
N VAL A 45 8.83 0.69 -5.67
CA VAL A 45 9.38 -0.57 -5.13
C VAL A 45 9.56 -0.50 -3.61
N LYS A 46 9.96 0.65 -3.05
CA LYS A 46 10.02 0.83 -1.58
C LYS A 46 8.64 0.67 -0.96
N LEU A 47 7.63 1.33 -1.49
CA LEU A 47 6.25 1.20 -1.01
C LEU A 47 5.76 -0.24 -1.10
N ALA A 48 6.02 -0.93 -2.21
CA ALA A 48 5.66 -2.33 -2.36
C ALA A 48 6.34 -3.22 -1.30
N ARG A 49 7.60 -2.96 -0.97
CA ARG A 49 8.32 -3.69 0.09
C ARG A 49 7.73 -3.41 1.48
N GLU A 50 7.37 -2.16 1.77
CA GLU A 50 6.68 -1.79 3.02
C GLU A 50 5.37 -2.58 3.17
N ILE A 51 4.57 -2.67 2.10
CA ILE A 51 3.34 -3.47 2.09
C ILE A 51 3.65 -4.96 2.33
N CYS A 52 4.70 -5.50 1.71
CA CYS A 52 5.10 -6.89 1.87
C CYS A 52 5.64 -7.25 3.27
N GLU A 53 5.90 -6.27 4.13
CA GLU A 53 6.23 -6.53 5.55
C GLU A 53 5.01 -6.98 6.38
N GLY A 54 3.81 -6.79 5.90
CA GLY A 54 2.58 -7.26 6.53
C GLY A 54 2.25 -8.72 6.20
N GLY A 55 1.44 -9.37 7.06
CA GLY A 55 0.97 -10.73 6.81
C GLY A 55 0.17 -10.83 5.52
N PRO A 56 0.52 -11.73 4.58
CA PRO A 56 -0.09 -11.75 3.25
C PRO A 56 -1.60 -11.99 3.27
N ILE A 57 -2.11 -12.80 4.19
CA ILE A 57 -3.56 -13.00 4.34
C ILE A 57 -4.22 -11.75 4.91
N ALA A 58 -3.58 -11.07 5.87
CA ALA A 58 -4.11 -9.85 6.45
C ALA A 58 -4.19 -8.71 5.42
N ILE A 59 -3.16 -8.54 4.58
CA ILE A 59 -3.18 -7.56 3.48
C ILE A 59 -4.31 -7.87 2.49
N LYS A 60 -4.46 -9.14 2.11
CA LYS A 60 -5.52 -9.57 1.19
C LYS A 60 -6.92 -9.33 1.77
N ALA A 61 -7.10 -9.62 3.06
CA ALA A 61 -8.35 -9.38 3.78
C ALA A 61 -8.66 -7.87 3.88
N ALA A 62 -7.66 -7.04 4.17
CA ALA A 62 -7.81 -5.59 4.20
C ALA A 62 -8.24 -5.02 2.84
N LEU A 63 -7.64 -5.47 1.75
CA LEU A 63 -8.04 -5.07 0.39
C LEU A 63 -9.48 -5.48 0.09
N ALA A 64 -9.90 -6.69 0.47
CA ALA A 64 -11.28 -7.14 0.31
C ALA A 64 -12.27 -6.31 1.14
N ALA A 65 -11.88 -5.89 2.35
CA ALA A 65 -12.71 -4.99 3.17
C ALA A 65 -12.88 -3.62 2.51
N VAL A 66 -11.81 -3.05 1.93
CA VAL A 66 -11.86 -1.79 1.18
C VAL A 66 -12.76 -1.92 -0.05
N GLU A 67 -12.63 -2.98 -0.84
CA GLU A 67 -13.52 -3.26 -1.98
C GLU A 67 -14.97 -3.40 -1.55
N GLY A 68 -15.21 -4.01 -0.40
CA GLY A 68 -16.53 -4.21 0.20
C GLY A 68 -17.05 -3.03 1.03
N CYS A 69 -16.42 -1.85 0.98
CA CYS A 69 -16.69 -0.72 1.89
C CYS A 69 -18.17 -0.25 1.87
N ALA A 70 -18.89 -0.44 0.75
CA ALA A 70 -20.32 -0.16 0.68
C ALA A 70 -21.18 -1.02 1.64
N SER A 71 -20.65 -2.16 2.10
CA SER A 71 -21.28 -3.02 3.10
C SER A 71 -20.90 -2.66 4.55
N GLY A 72 -20.08 -1.63 4.74
CA GLY A 72 -19.66 -1.11 6.04
C GLY A 72 -19.05 -2.19 6.94
N GLU A 73 -19.42 -2.18 8.22
CA GLU A 73 -18.92 -3.08 9.25
C GLU A 73 -19.01 -4.58 8.89
N LYS A 74 -19.98 -4.97 8.07
CA LYS A 74 -20.12 -6.36 7.64
C LYS A 74 -18.93 -6.83 6.81
N ALA A 75 -18.37 -5.99 5.92
CA ALA A 75 -17.18 -6.31 5.14
C ALA A 75 -15.94 -6.39 6.04
N GLU A 76 -15.80 -5.48 6.99
CA GLU A 76 -14.70 -5.47 7.94
C GLU A 76 -14.70 -6.70 8.86
N ASN A 77 -15.86 -7.07 9.42
CA ASN A 77 -15.99 -8.25 10.26
C ASN A 77 -15.70 -9.54 9.49
N ALA A 78 -16.15 -9.65 8.23
CA ALA A 78 -15.83 -10.80 7.39
C ALA A 78 -14.32 -10.91 7.09
N ALA A 79 -13.64 -9.79 6.85
CA ALA A 79 -12.20 -9.74 6.67
C ALA A 79 -11.44 -10.13 7.96
N TYR A 80 -11.89 -9.62 9.11
CA TYR A 80 -11.34 -9.95 10.42
C TYR A 80 -11.47 -11.44 10.73
N ASP A 81 -12.63 -12.05 10.48
CA ASP A 81 -12.88 -13.48 10.71
C ASP A 81 -11.94 -14.41 9.91
N ILE A 82 -11.43 -13.94 8.77
CA ILE A 82 -10.42 -14.66 7.99
C ILE A 82 -9.08 -14.57 8.71
N VAL A 83 -8.67 -13.37 9.10
CA VAL A 83 -7.34 -13.11 9.67
C VAL A 83 -7.15 -13.75 11.04
N VAL A 84 -8.18 -13.68 11.89
CA VAL A 84 -8.10 -14.15 13.29
C VAL A 84 -7.78 -15.64 13.42
N LYS A 85 -8.06 -16.43 12.37
CA LYS A 85 -7.86 -17.89 12.34
C LYS A 85 -6.49 -18.30 11.76
N THR A 86 -5.66 -17.33 11.35
CA THR A 86 -4.38 -17.62 10.70
C THR A 86 -3.24 -17.82 11.70
N GLN A 87 -2.29 -18.66 11.34
CA GLN A 87 -1.03 -18.79 12.08
C GLN A 87 -0.19 -17.52 12.03
N ASP A 88 -0.28 -16.76 10.94
CA ASP A 88 0.41 -15.47 10.80
C ASP A 88 -0.09 -14.44 11.83
N ARG A 89 -1.36 -14.50 12.21
CA ARG A 89 -1.89 -13.68 13.30
C ARG A 89 -1.25 -14.05 14.64
N ASP A 90 -1.12 -15.33 14.94
CA ASP A 90 -0.51 -15.79 16.19
C ASP A 90 0.99 -15.46 16.22
N GLU A 91 1.69 -15.61 15.09
CA GLU A 91 3.06 -15.16 14.91
C GLU A 91 3.21 -13.65 15.14
N ALA A 92 2.29 -12.83 14.60
CA ALA A 92 2.32 -11.38 14.80
C ALA A 92 2.23 -11.00 16.29
N LEU A 93 1.33 -11.64 17.04
CA LEU A 93 1.17 -11.40 18.47
C LEU A 93 2.39 -11.88 19.28
N LEU A 94 2.96 -13.02 18.90
CA LEU A 94 4.18 -13.53 19.52
C LEU A 94 5.36 -12.61 19.28
N ALA A 95 5.59 -12.23 18.03
CA ALA A 95 6.67 -11.34 17.62
C ALA A 95 6.56 -9.97 18.30
N PHE A 96 5.33 -9.43 18.42
CA PHE A 96 5.08 -8.17 19.14
C PHE A 96 5.46 -8.29 20.62
N ARG A 97 5.07 -9.38 21.30
CA ARG A 97 5.42 -9.64 22.70
C ARG A 97 6.92 -9.77 22.89
N GLU A 98 7.60 -10.43 21.95
CA GLU A 98 9.03 -10.69 21.98
C GLU A 98 9.88 -9.54 21.42
N LYS A 99 9.23 -8.47 20.91
CA LYS A 99 9.87 -7.30 20.29
C LYS A 99 10.81 -7.65 19.14
N ARG A 100 10.45 -8.65 18.35
CA ARG A 100 11.16 -9.08 17.13
C ARG A 100 10.31 -8.85 15.88
N LYS A 101 10.93 -8.95 14.71
CA LYS A 101 10.17 -8.98 13.45
C LYS A 101 9.40 -10.30 13.32
N PRO A 102 8.14 -10.26 12.85
CA PRO A 102 7.38 -11.47 12.56
C PRO A 102 7.88 -12.18 11.29
N GLU A 103 7.69 -13.50 11.24
CA GLU A 103 7.97 -14.33 10.08
C GLU A 103 6.68 -14.91 9.52
N PHE A 104 6.05 -14.17 8.62
CA PHE A 104 4.80 -14.57 8.01
C PHE A 104 4.97 -15.68 6.96
N LYS A 105 4.06 -16.66 6.98
CA LYS A 105 4.08 -17.82 6.07
C LYS A 105 2.85 -17.90 5.16
N GLY A 106 1.91 -16.97 5.30
CA GLY A 106 0.68 -16.90 4.50
C GLY A 106 -0.31 -18.03 4.82
N ARG A 107 -0.42 -18.45 6.06
CA ARG A 107 -1.32 -19.54 6.48
C ARG A 107 -1.88 -19.36 7.89
#